data_0a054cd3047b69c139a97a1242f56aa6
#
_entry.id   0a054cd3047b69c139a97a1242f56aa6
#
_cell.length_a   1.000
_cell.length_b   1.000
_cell.length_c   1.000
_cell.angle_alpha   90.00
_cell.angle_beta   90.00
_cell.angle_gamma   90.00
#
_symmetry.space_group_name_H-M   'P 1'
#
loop_
_entity.id
_entity.type
_entity.pdbx_description
1 polymer ?
#
loop_
_entity_poly.entity_id
_entity_poly.type
_entity_poly.pdbx_seq_one_letter_code
_entity_poly.pdbx_strand_id
1 'polypeptide(L)'
;MRRKNVYLKVPYSSEWYRQSVTKTGKHNLVSKDVTNTPSEYLNMMKDNDVDMNVKEKGNEYILTFDAGKKFTKKLKREILEQYMSSASTTASSVTYGDLKKFDFKNFKYRINVDKKTYLPKTYKINFAINAKDGGDTATVSESLTGKYKNVNKVNALKMPTNYVDFSH
;
A
#
# COMPACT_ATOMS: atom_id res chain seq x y z
N MET A 1 1.60 -27.91 -9.72
CA MET A 1 1.81 -26.59 -9.12
C MET A 1 1.52 -25.52 -10.18
N ARG A 2 0.51 -24.64 -10.02
CA ARG A 2 0.23 -23.59 -11.02
C ARG A 2 1.28 -22.49 -10.89
N ARG A 3 2.11 -22.29 -11.93
CA ARG A 3 3.01 -21.13 -12.01
C ARG A 3 2.17 -19.86 -12.17
N LYS A 4 2.40 -18.87 -11.32
CA LYS A 4 1.80 -17.55 -11.47
C LYS A 4 2.76 -16.69 -12.29
N ASN A 5 2.25 -16.07 -13.34
CA ASN A 5 3.03 -15.14 -14.14
C ASN A 5 2.55 -13.70 -13.86
N VAL A 6 3.49 -12.77 -13.85
CA VAL A 6 3.23 -11.34 -13.81
C VAL A 6 3.63 -10.77 -15.17
N TYR A 7 2.76 -9.91 -15.71
CA TYR A 7 3.02 -9.18 -16.95
C TYR A 7 3.15 -7.70 -16.62
N LEU A 8 4.25 -7.10 -17.04
CA LEU A 8 4.57 -5.69 -16.82
C LEU A 8 4.67 -4.99 -18.16
N LYS A 9 4.09 -3.80 -18.25
CA LYS A 9 4.35 -2.89 -19.34
C LYS A 9 5.13 -1.70 -18.81
N VAL A 10 6.35 -1.53 -19.28
CA VAL A 10 7.18 -0.40 -18.87
C VAL A 10 6.67 0.86 -19.55
N PRO A 11 6.54 1.99 -18.86
CA PRO A 11 6.23 3.27 -19.48
C PRO A 11 7.19 3.54 -20.66
N TYR A 12 6.65 4.03 -21.74
CA TYR A 12 7.39 4.32 -22.99
C TYR A 12 7.89 3.10 -23.79
N SER A 13 7.58 1.87 -23.38
CA SER A 13 7.83 0.67 -24.17
C SER A 13 6.53 0.16 -24.81
N SER A 14 6.61 -0.32 -26.05
CA SER A 14 5.51 -1.06 -26.70
C SER A 14 5.42 -2.50 -26.22
N GLU A 15 6.48 -3.00 -25.59
CA GLU A 15 6.62 -4.40 -25.22
C GLU A 15 6.06 -4.71 -23.84
N TRP A 16 5.55 -5.93 -23.70
CA TRP A 16 5.21 -6.52 -22.42
C TRP A 16 6.35 -7.42 -21.95
N TYR A 17 6.56 -7.48 -20.67
CA TYR A 17 7.54 -8.34 -20.03
C TYR A 17 6.81 -9.33 -19.14
N ARG A 18 7.14 -10.62 -19.28
CA ARG A 18 6.61 -11.67 -18.42
C ARG A 18 7.66 -12.14 -17.44
N GLN A 19 7.29 -12.29 -16.20
CA GLN A 19 8.10 -12.91 -15.15
C GLN A 19 7.30 -14.03 -14.46
N SER A 20 7.90 -15.19 -14.31
CA SER A 20 7.34 -16.28 -13.53
C SER A 20 7.58 -16.02 -12.04
N VAL A 21 6.50 -15.97 -11.24
CA VAL A 21 6.59 -15.78 -9.79
C VAL A 21 6.72 -17.16 -9.15
N THR A 22 7.92 -17.51 -8.73
CA THR A 22 8.17 -18.66 -7.86
C THR A 22 8.17 -18.21 -6.40
N LYS A 23 7.69 -19.07 -5.50
CA LYS A 23 7.60 -18.77 -4.05
C LYS A 23 8.94 -18.45 -3.38
N THR A 24 10.06 -18.66 -4.06
CA THR A 24 11.41 -18.58 -3.51
C THR A 24 12.35 -17.60 -4.23
N GLY A 25 11.87 -16.86 -5.22
CA GLY A 25 12.74 -15.96 -6.01
C GLY A 25 13.09 -14.67 -5.26
N LYS A 26 14.39 -14.47 -5.00
CA LYS A 26 14.95 -13.24 -4.41
C LYS A 26 14.89 -12.00 -5.32
N HIS A 27 14.41 -12.14 -6.55
CA HIS A 27 14.34 -11.07 -7.55
C HIS A 27 12.94 -11.00 -8.17
N ASN A 28 11.97 -10.55 -7.39
CA ASN A 28 10.66 -10.22 -7.93
C ASN A 28 10.65 -8.74 -8.33
N LEU A 29 10.50 -8.46 -9.63
CA LEU A 29 10.25 -7.10 -10.15
C LEU A 29 8.93 -6.51 -9.62
N VAL A 30 8.06 -7.36 -9.10
CA VAL A 30 6.83 -6.96 -8.42
C VAL A 30 6.88 -7.60 -7.04
N SER A 31 7.06 -6.79 -6.01
CA SER A 31 6.87 -7.27 -4.66
C SER A 31 5.44 -7.79 -4.52
N LYS A 32 5.25 -8.83 -3.72
CA LYS A 32 3.96 -9.47 -3.46
C LYS A 32 2.89 -8.47 -2.95
N ASP A 33 3.32 -7.28 -2.57
CA ASP A 33 2.63 -6.32 -1.73
C ASP A 33 2.37 -4.95 -2.41
N VAL A 34 2.38 -4.87 -3.75
CA VAL A 34 2.03 -3.63 -4.48
C VAL A 34 0.53 -3.28 -4.35
N THR A 35 -0.23 -4.11 -3.69
CA THR A 35 -1.65 -3.87 -3.42
C THR A 35 -1.89 -3.43 -1.98
N ASN A 36 -1.38 -2.27 -1.57
CA ASN A 36 -1.86 -1.62 -0.36
C ASN A 36 -3.34 -1.24 -0.55
N THR A 37 -4.21 -2.22 -0.45
CA THR A 37 -5.64 -2.02 -0.58
C THR A 37 -6.19 -1.35 0.68
N PRO A 38 -7.25 -0.55 0.61
CA PRO A 38 -7.93 -0.05 1.80
C PRO A 38 -8.34 -1.14 2.77
N SER A 39 -8.64 -2.34 2.28
CA SER A 39 -8.95 -3.48 3.13
C SER A 39 -7.78 -3.87 4.03
N GLU A 40 -6.56 -3.80 3.54
CA GLU A 40 -5.35 -4.11 4.34
C GLU A 40 -5.15 -3.09 5.45
N TYR A 41 -5.31 -1.79 5.16
CA TYR A 41 -5.27 -0.74 6.20
C TYR A 41 -6.40 -0.91 7.23
N LEU A 42 -7.62 -1.24 6.79
CA LEU A 42 -8.74 -1.48 7.71
C LEU A 42 -8.52 -2.71 8.58
N ASN A 43 -7.99 -3.79 8.00
CA ASN A 43 -7.64 -5.00 8.75
C ASN A 43 -6.52 -4.72 9.75
N MET A 44 -5.46 -4.03 9.34
CA MET A 44 -4.38 -3.61 10.22
C MET A 44 -4.89 -2.79 11.41
N MET A 45 -5.82 -1.86 11.19
CA MET A 45 -6.44 -1.09 12.26
C MET A 45 -7.27 -1.95 13.18
N LYS A 46 -8.07 -2.87 12.63
CA LYS A 46 -8.85 -3.84 13.40
C LYS A 46 -7.96 -4.75 14.27
N ASP A 47 -6.87 -5.28 13.68
CA ASP A 47 -5.94 -6.19 14.38
C ASP A 47 -5.10 -5.49 15.47
N ASN A 48 -5.12 -4.16 15.49
CA ASN A 48 -4.49 -3.32 16.51
C ASN A 48 -5.51 -2.63 17.44
N ASP A 49 -6.77 -3.06 17.45
CA ASP A 49 -7.86 -2.49 18.26
C ASP A 49 -7.98 -0.96 18.11
N VAL A 50 -7.84 -0.49 16.88
CA VAL A 50 -7.90 0.93 16.59
C VAL A 50 -9.32 1.38 16.34
N ASP A 51 -9.80 2.30 17.17
CA ASP A 51 -11.09 2.94 16.98
C ASP A 51 -11.08 3.87 15.76
N MET A 52 -12.01 3.65 14.85
CA MET A 52 -12.28 4.57 13.75
C MET A 52 -13.51 5.42 14.05
N ASN A 53 -13.43 6.71 13.77
CA ASN A 53 -14.59 7.57 13.82
C ASN A 53 -15.40 7.37 12.53
N VAL A 54 -16.68 7.07 12.67
CA VAL A 54 -17.60 6.89 11.55
C VAL A 54 -18.61 8.05 11.53
N LYS A 55 -18.69 8.74 10.40
CA LYS A 55 -19.69 9.80 10.15
C LYS A 55 -20.47 9.47 8.91
N GLU A 56 -21.74 9.84 8.93
CA GLU A 56 -22.61 9.76 7.78
C GLU A 56 -22.64 11.12 7.05
N LYS A 57 -22.52 11.11 5.73
CA LYS A 57 -22.66 12.30 4.90
C LYS A 57 -23.33 11.92 3.58
N GLY A 58 -24.58 12.36 3.41
CA GLY A 58 -25.34 11.99 2.21
C GLY A 58 -25.43 10.47 2.05
N ASN A 59 -25.00 9.97 0.91
CA ASN A 59 -25.01 8.55 0.58
C ASN A 59 -23.68 7.82 0.91
N GLU A 60 -22.90 8.36 1.84
CA GLU A 60 -21.59 7.82 2.19
C GLU A 60 -21.41 7.66 3.71
N TYR A 61 -20.70 6.60 4.11
CA TYR A 61 -20.01 6.51 5.37
C TYR A 61 -18.61 7.07 5.20
N ILE A 62 -18.19 7.92 6.11
CA ILE A 62 -16.83 8.47 6.17
C ILE A 62 -16.17 7.88 7.41
N LEU A 63 -15.24 6.95 7.21
CA LEU A 63 -14.43 6.38 8.25
C LEU A 63 -13.13 7.17 8.34
N THR A 64 -12.77 7.63 9.54
CA THR A 64 -11.54 8.38 9.77
C THR A 64 -10.78 7.81 10.94
N PHE A 65 -9.48 7.70 10.78
CA PHE A 65 -8.53 7.41 11.82
C PHE A 65 -7.52 8.56 11.88
N ASP A 66 -7.31 9.07 13.09
CA ASP A 66 -6.23 10.02 13.39
C ASP A 66 -5.39 9.40 14.50
N ALA A 67 -4.17 9.04 14.17
CA ALA A 67 -3.28 8.31 15.05
C ALA A 67 -3.00 9.03 16.37
N GLY A 68 -2.83 10.34 16.35
CA GLY A 68 -2.64 11.14 17.57
C GLY A 68 -1.85 10.40 18.66
N LYS A 69 -2.37 10.45 19.90
CA LYS A 69 -1.78 9.75 21.07
C LYS A 69 -2.01 8.24 21.10
N LYS A 70 -2.95 7.72 20.29
CA LYS A 70 -3.30 6.29 20.22
C LYS A 70 -2.42 5.47 19.26
N PHE A 71 -1.38 6.06 18.73
CA PHE A 71 -0.49 5.44 17.74
C PHE A 71 0.49 4.49 18.44
N THR A 72 0.11 3.23 18.57
CA THR A 72 0.95 2.23 19.24
C THR A 72 2.23 1.95 18.47
N LYS A 73 3.28 1.48 19.18
CA LYS A 73 4.56 1.10 18.54
C LYS A 73 4.36 0.00 17.50
N LYS A 74 3.44 -0.95 17.75
CA LYS A 74 3.12 -2.04 16.83
C LYS A 74 2.52 -1.50 15.54
N LEU A 75 1.47 -0.66 15.63
CA LEU A 75 0.80 -0.08 14.47
C LEU A 75 1.75 0.82 13.65
N LYS A 76 2.57 1.64 14.30
CA LYS A 76 3.61 2.44 13.64
C LYS A 76 4.53 1.58 12.78
N ARG A 77 5.00 0.46 13.33
CA ARG A 77 5.89 -0.46 12.64
C ARG A 77 5.19 -1.09 11.43
N GLU A 78 3.99 -1.61 11.59
CA GLU A 78 3.25 -2.27 10.51
C GLU A 78 2.97 -1.31 9.34
N ILE A 79 2.57 -0.06 9.62
CA ILE A 79 2.38 0.96 8.58
C ILE A 79 3.69 1.31 7.90
N LEU A 80 4.78 1.43 8.67
CA LEU A 80 6.10 1.74 8.11
C LEU A 80 6.62 0.61 7.22
N GLU A 81 6.51 -0.63 7.66
CA GLU A 81 6.88 -1.81 6.87
C GLU A 81 6.09 -1.84 5.54
N GLN A 82 4.79 -1.56 5.60
CA GLN A 82 3.93 -1.50 4.43
C GLN A 82 4.31 -0.34 3.48
N TYR A 83 4.61 0.83 4.03
CA TYR A 83 5.06 1.98 3.25
C TYR A 83 6.41 1.71 2.58
N MET A 84 7.37 1.20 3.32
CA MET A 84 8.72 0.92 2.81
C MET A 84 8.69 -0.20 1.76
N SER A 85 7.85 -1.22 1.92
CA SER A 85 7.68 -2.27 0.92
C SER A 85 7.11 -1.75 -0.39
N SER A 86 6.22 -0.75 -0.34
CA SER A 86 5.63 -0.13 -1.53
C SER A 86 6.56 0.89 -2.20
N ALA A 87 7.40 1.57 -1.45
CA ALA A 87 8.36 2.56 -1.97
C ALA A 87 9.60 1.92 -2.61
N SER A 88 9.89 0.68 -2.26
CA SER A 88 11.15 0.01 -2.61
C SER A 88 11.08 -0.80 -3.90
N THR A 89 10.87 -0.14 -5.04
CA THR A 89 11.17 -0.78 -6.34
C THR A 89 12.69 -0.84 -6.64
N THR A 90 13.51 -0.14 -5.85
CA THR A 90 14.96 -0.05 -6.05
C THR A 90 15.79 -0.13 -4.76
N ALA A 91 15.19 -0.08 -3.59
CA ALA A 91 15.91 -0.18 -2.33
C ALA A 91 16.07 -1.66 -1.94
N SER A 92 17.24 -2.18 -2.22
CA SER A 92 17.73 -3.42 -1.63
C SER A 92 17.61 -3.36 -0.11
N SER A 93 16.79 -4.27 0.45
CA SER A 93 16.76 -4.65 1.86
C SER A 93 16.75 -3.50 2.89
N VAL A 94 15.59 -2.91 3.12
CA VAL A 94 15.37 -2.19 4.39
C VAL A 94 15.41 -3.24 5.50
N THR A 95 16.42 -3.17 6.33
CA THR A 95 16.57 -4.10 7.45
C THR A 95 15.73 -3.67 8.64
N TYR A 96 15.44 -4.59 9.56
CA TYR A 96 14.72 -4.28 10.80
C TYR A 96 15.46 -3.21 11.65
N GLY A 97 16.78 -3.10 11.50
CA GLY A 97 17.60 -2.04 12.11
C GLY A 97 17.29 -0.66 11.55
N ASP A 98 16.99 -0.58 10.28
CA ASP A 98 16.69 0.68 9.61
C ASP A 98 15.31 1.24 10.03
N LEU A 99 14.32 0.37 10.31
CA LEU A 99 13.01 0.80 10.78
C LEU A 99 13.06 1.55 12.11
N LYS A 100 14.09 1.33 12.94
CA LYS A 100 14.30 2.06 14.20
C LYS A 100 14.71 3.52 13.98
N LYS A 101 15.24 3.85 12.82
CA LYS A 101 15.64 5.20 12.45
C LYS A 101 14.45 6.07 12.05
N PHE A 102 13.27 5.47 11.85
CA PHE A 102 12.07 6.15 11.41
C PHE A 102 11.05 6.26 12.54
N ASP A 103 10.39 7.39 12.64
CA ASP A 103 9.27 7.59 13.55
C ASP A 103 8.15 8.40 12.89
N PHE A 104 6.93 7.90 12.99
CA PHE A 104 5.76 8.64 12.53
C PHE A 104 5.46 9.79 13.47
N LYS A 105 5.40 11.01 12.93
CA LYS A 105 4.89 12.19 13.65
C LYS A 105 3.38 12.21 13.66
N ASN A 106 2.77 11.93 12.51
CA ASN A 106 1.32 11.82 12.40
C ASN A 106 0.97 10.78 11.35
N PHE A 107 -0.23 10.26 11.46
CA PHE A 107 -0.83 9.41 10.46
C PHE A 107 -2.34 9.61 10.52
N LYS A 108 -2.91 10.00 9.38
CA LYS A 108 -4.35 10.15 9.22
C LYS A 108 -4.82 9.34 8.04
N TYR A 109 -5.82 8.53 8.27
CA TYR A 109 -6.47 7.73 7.24
C TYR A 109 -7.94 8.07 7.17
N ARG A 110 -8.45 8.26 5.96
CA ARG A 110 -9.85 8.48 5.68
C ARG A 110 -10.27 7.62 4.50
N ILE A 111 -11.41 6.96 4.63
CA ILE A 111 -12.06 6.24 3.54
C ILE A 111 -13.53 6.64 3.47
N ASN A 112 -14.01 6.89 2.26
CA ASN A 112 -15.41 7.09 1.98
C ASN A 112 -15.98 5.81 1.36
N VAL A 113 -17.07 5.32 1.92
CA VAL A 113 -17.73 4.06 1.54
C VAL A 113 -19.18 4.38 1.15
N ASP A 114 -19.64 3.83 0.05
CA ASP A 114 -21.04 3.97 -0.38
C ASP A 114 -21.97 3.23 0.60
N LYS A 115 -23.01 3.88 1.08
CA LYS A 115 -23.93 3.32 2.08
C LYS A 115 -24.74 2.14 1.56
N LYS A 116 -25.06 2.12 0.27
CA LYS A 116 -25.93 1.10 -0.34
C LYS A 116 -25.15 -0.16 -0.68
N THR A 117 -23.95 0.00 -1.19
CA THR A 117 -23.13 -1.11 -1.71
C THR A 117 -22.02 -1.53 -0.77
N TYR A 118 -21.71 -0.73 0.24
CA TYR A 118 -20.55 -0.87 1.12
C TYR A 118 -19.19 -0.95 0.40
N LEU A 119 -19.16 -0.45 -0.85
CA LEU A 119 -17.93 -0.42 -1.63
C LEU A 119 -17.16 0.88 -1.38
N PRO A 120 -15.83 0.83 -1.34
CA PRO A 120 -15.00 2.01 -1.19
C PRO A 120 -15.11 2.89 -2.43
N LYS A 121 -15.21 4.21 -2.23
CA LYS A 121 -15.25 5.23 -3.29
C LYS A 121 -13.95 6.01 -3.39
N THR A 122 -13.48 6.51 -2.25
CA THR A 122 -12.24 7.29 -2.18
C THR A 122 -11.50 6.99 -0.91
N TYR A 123 -10.18 7.15 -0.92
CA TYR A 123 -9.38 7.17 0.31
C TYR A 123 -8.41 8.33 0.29
N LYS A 124 -7.98 8.74 1.47
CA LYS A 124 -6.92 9.70 1.69
C LYS A 124 -6.05 9.26 2.86
N ILE A 125 -4.73 9.26 2.63
CA ILE A 125 -3.72 8.97 3.64
C ILE A 125 -2.84 10.21 3.73
N ASN A 126 -2.64 10.74 4.94
CA ASN A 126 -1.64 11.76 5.21
C ASN A 126 -0.74 11.26 6.33
N PHE A 127 0.55 11.37 6.13
CA PHE A 127 1.51 11.04 7.19
C PHE A 127 2.74 11.91 7.12
N ALA A 128 3.45 11.99 8.24
CA ALA A 128 4.78 12.56 8.32
C ALA A 128 5.68 11.59 9.08
N ILE A 129 6.85 11.34 8.53
CA ILE A 129 7.87 10.45 9.08
C ILE A 129 9.14 11.25 9.33
N ASN A 130 9.70 11.09 10.52
CA ASN A 130 11.06 11.53 10.82
C ASN A 130 12.03 10.39 10.51
N ALA A 131 13.04 10.69 9.71
CA ALA A 131 14.20 9.84 9.52
C ALA A 131 15.38 10.40 10.30
N LYS A 132 16.06 9.57 11.09
CA LYS A 132 17.22 9.95 11.87
C LYS A 132 18.47 9.26 11.32
N ASP A 133 19.52 10.02 11.05
CA ASP A 133 20.80 9.49 10.63
C ASP A 133 21.94 10.32 11.25
N GLY A 134 22.84 9.66 11.99
CA GLY A 134 24.05 10.27 12.53
C GLY A 134 23.90 11.51 13.42
N GLY A 135 22.69 11.79 13.94
CA GLY A 135 22.39 13.00 14.71
C GLY A 135 21.48 13.99 13.97
N ASP A 136 21.38 13.88 12.66
CA ASP A 136 20.48 14.67 11.84
C ASP A 136 19.07 14.07 11.80
N THR A 137 18.08 14.92 11.62
CA THR A 137 16.67 14.51 11.47
C THR A 137 16.08 15.18 10.24
N ALA A 138 15.64 14.36 9.30
CA ALA A 138 14.84 14.79 8.15
C ALA A 138 13.37 14.44 8.37
N THR A 139 12.46 15.30 7.94
CA THR A 139 11.01 15.01 7.97
C THR A 139 10.49 14.89 6.54
N VAL A 140 9.88 13.74 6.24
CA VAL A 140 9.16 13.51 4.99
C VAL A 140 7.67 13.55 5.29
N SER A 141 6.92 14.35 4.52
CA SER A 141 5.46 14.44 4.63
C SER A 141 4.82 14.05 3.31
N GLU A 142 3.82 13.18 3.35
CA GLU A 142 3.11 12.73 2.17
C GLU A 142 1.60 12.81 2.33
N SER A 143 0.93 13.04 1.19
CA SER A 143 -0.52 13.00 1.08
C SER A 143 -0.90 12.17 -0.15
N LEU A 144 -1.51 11.03 0.09
CA LEU A 144 -1.98 10.10 -0.93
C LEU A 144 -3.50 10.18 -1.02
N THR A 145 -4.04 10.28 -2.23
CA THR A 145 -5.48 10.24 -2.47
C THR A 145 -5.77 9.30 -3.63
N GLY A 146 -6.73 8.41 -3.45
CA GLY A 146 -7.17 7.49 -4.49
C GLY A 146 -8.69 7.46 -4.65
N LYS A 147 -9.12 7.12 -5.86
CA LYS A 147 -10.53 6.86 -6.19
C LYS A 147 -10.67 5.45 -6.73
N TYR A 148 -11.66 4.73 -6.23
CA TYR A 148 -12.05 3.43 -6.76
C TYR A 148 -13.07 3.63 -7.88
N LYS A 149 -12.82 2.96 -9.00
CA LYS A 149 -13.73 2.94 -10.14
C LYS A 149 -13.99 1.49 -10.53
N ASN A 150 -15.20 1.20 -10.97
CA ASN A 150 -15.58 -0.11 -11.51
C ASN A 150 -15.26 -1.28 -10.54
N VAL A 151 -15.43 -1.07 -9.24
CA VAL A 151 -15.21 -2.12 -8.24
C VAL A 151 -16.10 -3.32 -8.58
N ASN A 152 -15.50 -4.49 -8.68
CA ASN A 152 -16.15 -5.75 -9.10
C ASN A 152 -16.79 -5.74 -10.50
N LYS A 153 -16.48 -4.73 -11.34
CA LYS A 153 -17.00 -4.60 -12.71
C LYS A 153 -15.88 -4.54 -13.76
N VAL A 154 -14.67 -4.86 -13.37
CA VAL A 154 -13.54 -4.91 -14.30
C VAL A 154 -13.61 -6.23 -15.05
N ASN A 155 -13.69 -6.16 -16.38
CA ASN A 155 -13.61 -7.35 -17.21
C ASN A 155 -12.26 -8.06 -17.00
N ALA A 156 -12.24 -9.37 -17.23
CA ALA A 156 -11.01 -10.13 -17.20
C ALA A 156 -9.94 -9.47 -18.10
N LEU A 157 -8.77 -9.21 -17.54
CA LEU A 157 -7.67 -8.64 -18.30
C LEU A 157 -7.26 -9.64 -19.38
N LYS A 158 -7.23 -9.19 -20.63
CA LYS A 158 -6.65 -9.97 -21.72
C LYS A 158 -5.14 -10.06 -21.50
N MET A 159 -4.66 -11.29 -21.39
CA MET A 159 -3.21 -11.52 -21.31
C MET A 159 -2.54 -11.09 -22.61
N PRO A 160 -1.39 -10.41 -22.56
CA PRO A 160 -0.64 -10.09 -23.75
C PRO A 160 -0.17 -11.39 -24.43
N THR A 161 -0.31 -11.47 -25.73
CA THR A 161 0.18 -12.59 -26.55
C THR A 161 1.64 -12.41 -26.98
N ASN A 162 2.08 -11.14 -26.99
CA ASN A 162 3.44 -10.75 -27.33
C ASN A 162 4.13 -10.19 -26.08
N TYR A 163 5.18 -10.86 -25.63
CA TYR A 163 5.96 -10.46 -24.46
C TYR A 163 7.39 -11.00 -24.52
N VAL A 164 8.30 -10.29 -23.86
CA VAL A 164 9.65 -10.76 -23.58
C VAL A 164 9.65 -11.53 -22.28
N ASP A 165 10.23 -12.73 -22.27
CA ASP A 165 10.29 -13.58 -21.09
C ASP A 165 11.52 -13.24 -20.25
N PHE A 166 11.30 -12.82 -19.00
CA PHE A 166 12.33 -12.54 -17.99
C PHE A 166 12.47 -13.67 -16.96
N SER A 167 11.88 -14.84 -17.25
CA SER A 167 12.00 -16.00 -16.36
C SER A 167 13.35 -16.67 -16.59
N HIS A 168 14.35 -16.31 -15.82
CA HIS A 168 15.64 -16.99 -15.68
C HIS A 168 15.69 -17.75 -14.37
#